data_d8f292e6cc85d9ee680267798c5a1c8f
#
_entry.id   d8f292e6cc85d9ee680267798c5a1c8f
#
_cell.length_a   1.000
_cell.length_b   1.000
_cell.length_c   1.000
_cell.angle_alpha   90.00
_cell.angle_beta   90.00
_cell.angle_gamma   90.00
#
_symmetry.space_group_name_H-M   'P 1'
#
loop_
_entity.id
_entity.type
_entity.pdbx_description
1 polymer ?
#
loop_
_entity_poly.entity_id
_entity_poly.type
_entity_poly.pdbx_seq_one_letter_code
_entity_poly.pdbx_strand_id
1 'polypeptide(L)'
;MIVFENVSFSYDAQSPVVEDLSFSIGKGETVGLIGANGAGKSTIMKLLLGLLRGQGRILVDGLPVGKDTLPQVRQKIGYVLQDSDNQMFMPTVYEDMIFGPRNYGLSQEETDRRVDAILNRMGLEALKHRSNHKISGGEKRMAAIATILAMEPEAILMDEPSTALDPVNRRTVIRTINALPQTKLIASHDLDMILDTCSRVLLLSHGRLVADGDADAILRDKDLLEANRMELPLCLQGRNPK
;
A
#
# COMPACT_ATOMS: atom_id res chain seq x y z
N MET A 1 -7.63 -13.11 4.80
CA MET A 1 -6.95 -12.00 5.51
C MET A 1 -7.78 -10.72 5.44
N ILE A 2 -8.01 -10.13 4.28
CA ILE A 2 -8.85 -8.94 4.10
C ILE A 2 -10.09 -9.34 3.29
N VAL A 3 -11.29 -8.90 3.69
CA VAL A 3 -12.54 -9.18 2.98
C VAL A 3 -13.38 -7.91 2.91
N PHE A 4 -13.89 -7.61 1.72
CA PHE A 4 -14.89 -6.59 1.44
C PHE A 4 -16.18 -7.27 1.00
N GLU A 5 -17.32 -6.93 1.61
CA GLU A 5 -18.64 -7.48 1.32
C GLU A 5 -19.63 -6.35 1.07
N ASN A 6 -20.03 -6.17 -0.20
CA ASN A 6 -21.00 -5.17 -0.67
C ASN A 6 -20.71 -3.76 -0.12
N VAL A 7 -19.44 -3.35 -0.19
CA VAL A 7 -18.99 -2.06 0.37
C VAL A 7 -19.31 -0.93 -0.58
N SER A 8 -20.02 0.09 -0.06
CA SER A 8 -20.33 1.33 -0.78
C SER A 8 -19.99 2.54 0.05
N PHE A 9 -19.51 3.61 -0.59
CA PHE A 9 -19.15 4.86 0.06
C PHE A 9 -19.30 6.06 -0.86
N SER A 10 -19.80 7.17 -0.29
CA SER A 10 -19.87 8.49 -0.93
C SER A 10 -19.35 9.54 0.04
N TYR A 11 -18.65 10.56 -0.46
CA TYR A 11 -18.28 11.74 0.33
C TYR A 11 -19.47 12.71 0.47
N ASP A 12 -20.36 12.69 -0.50
CA ASP A 12 -21.61 13.46 -0.52
C ASP A 12 -22.79 12.54 -0.88
N ALA A 13 -24.01 13.06 -0.81
CA ALA A 13 -25.22 12.29 -1.10
C ALA A 13 -25.46 12.02 -2.60
N GLN A 14 -24.63 12.60 -3.49
CA GLN A 14 -24.96 12.65 -4.93
C GLN A 14 -24.13 11.68 -5.79
N SER A 15 -22.91 11.33 -5.36
CA SER A 15 -22.01 10.53 -6.21
C SER A 15 -21.27 9.47 -5.40
N PRO A 16 -21.57 8.17 -5.61
CA PRO A 16 -20.81 7.10 -4.99
C PRO A 16 -19.37 7.09 -5.54
N VAL A 17 -18.40 7.03 -4.64
CA VAL A 17 -16.97 6.88 -4.97
C VAL A 17 -16.55 5.42 -4.97
N VAL A 18 -17.25 4.59 -4.19
CA VAL A 18 -17.13 3.13 -4.17
C VAL A 18 -18.55 2.59 -4.15
N GLU A 19 -18.85 1.63 -5.03
CA GLU A 19 -20.19 1.10 -5.21
C GLU A 19 -20.17 -0.42 -5.29
N ASP A 20 -20.85 -1.07 -4.34
CA ASP A 20 -21.07 -2.52 -4.25
C ASP A 20 -19.77 -3.36 -4.42
N LEU A 21 -18.72 -2.92 -3.74
CA LEU A 21 -17.40 -3.52 -3.87
C LEU A 21 -17.31 -4.78 -3.01
N SER A 22 -17.01 -5.92 -3.65
CA SER A 22 -16.81 -7.21 -2.98
C SER A 22 -15.57 -7.90 -3.53
N PHE A 23 -14.62 -8.22 -2.66
CA PHE A 23 -13.42 -9.01 -2.97
C PHE A 23 -12.78 -9.53 -1.68
N SER A 24 -11.84 -10.45 -1.81
CA SER A 24 -11.03 -10.92 -0.68
C SER A 24 -9.56 -10.99 -1.05
N ILE A 25 -8.68 -10.79 -0.08
CA ILE A 25 -7.23 -10.95 -0.21
C ILE A 25 -6.77 -12.02 0.78
N GLY A 26 -6.11 -13.04 0.28
CA GLY A 26 -5.56 -14.13 1.06
C GLY A 26 -4.33 -13.72 1.88
N LYS A 27 -3.94 -14.55 2.86
CA LYS A 27 -2.72 -14.33 3.64
C LYS A 27 -1.48 -14.56 2.76
N GLY A 28 -0.54 -13.60 2.79
CA GLY A 28 0.70 -13.64 2.00
C GLY A 28 0.52 -13.24 0.52
N GLU A 29 -0.72 -12.96 0.08
CA GLU A 29 -1.00 -12.54 -1.28
C GLU A 29 -0.54 -11.09 -1.52
N THR A 30 0.00 -10.82 -2.73
CA THR A 30 0.33 -9.47 -3.18
C THR A 30 -0.62 -9.07 -4.30
N VAL A 31 -1.49 -8.10 -4.02
CA VAL A 31 -2.57 -7.68 -4.91
C VAL A 31 -2.36 -6.23 -5.35
N GLY A 32 -2.40 -6.00 -6.65
CA GLY A 32 -2.41 -4.67 -7.24
C GLY A 32 -3.82 -4.09 -7.28
N LEU A 33 -4.00 -2.87 -6.85
CA LEU A 33 -5.24 -2.10 -6.97
C LEU A 33 -5.01 -1.01 -8.03
N ILE A 34 -5.50 -1.24 -9.23
CA ILE A 34 -5.29 -0.33 -10.37
C ILE A 34 -6.59 0.35 -10.80
N GLY A 35 -6.46 1.38 -11.59
CA GLY A 35 -7.58 2.16 -12.12
C GLY A 35 -7.18 3.61 -12.35
N ALA A 36 -7.94 4.34 -13.14
CA ALA A 36 -7.71 5.74 -13.44
C ALA A 36 -7.70 6.62 -12.16
N ASN A 37 -7.20 7.84 -12.27
CA ASN A 37 -7.29 8.81 -11.19
C ASN A 37 -8.76 9.06 -10.83
N GLY A 38 -9.08 9.06 -9.53
CA GLY A 38 -10.44 9.18 -9.05
C GLY A 38 -11.26 7.87 -9.05
N ALA A 39 -10.70 6.74 -9.45
CA ALA A 39 -11.42 5.45 -9.45
C ALA A 39 -11.80 4.92 -8.04
N GLY A 40 -11.27 5.52 -6.96
CA GLY A 40 -11.61 5.13 -5.59
C GLY A 40 -10.49 4.39 -4.84
N LYS A 41 -9.30 4.21 -5.42
CA LYS A 41 -8.18 3.43 -4.81
C LYS A 41 -7.84 3.87 -3.39
N SER A 42 -7.49 5.14 -3.17
CA SER A 42 -7.15 5.66 -1.84
C SER A 42 -8.36 5.67 -0.90
N THR A 43 -9.59 5.76 -1.42
CA THR A 43 -10.82 5.65 -0.63
C THR A 43 -10.97 4.24 -0.06
N ILE A 44 -10.70 3.20 -0.85
CA ILE A 44 -10.71 1.80 -0.38
C ILE A 44 -9.70 1.60 0.75
N MET A 45 -8.48 2.15 0.63
CA MET A 45 -7.48 2.07 1.70
C MET A 45 -7.94 2.79 2.97
N LYS A 46 -8.55 3.97 2.84
CA LYS A 46 -9.10 4.72 3.98
C LYS A 46 -10.27 4.00 4.65
N LEU A 47 -11.13 3.33 3.88
CA LEU A 47 -12.21 2.48 4.40
C LEU A 47 -11.66 1.30 5.19
N LEU A 48 -10.64 0.61 4.66
CA LEU A 48 -9.97 -0.52 5.32
C LEU A 48 -9.30 -0.12 6.64
N LEU A 49 -8.74 1.10 6.71
CA LEU A 49 -8.14 1.67 7.93
C LEU A 49 -9.17 2.24 8.91
N GLY A 50 -10.46 2.23 8.53
CA GLY A 50 -11.54 2.84 9.33
C GLY A 50 -11.41 4.34 9.48
N LEU A 51 -10.75 5.01 8.52
CA LEU A 51 -10.70 6.48 8.42
C LEU A 51 -11.96 7.05 7.77
N LEU A 52 -12.66 6.21 7.01
CA LEU A 52 -13.96 6.48 6.41
C LEU A 52 -14.93 5.38 6.83
N ARG A 53 -16.21 5.69 6.84
CA ARG A 53 -17.30 4.75 7.12
C ARG A 53 -18.20 4.62 5.90
N GLY A 54 -18.22 3.42 5.32
CA GLY A 54 -19.13 3.05 4.23
C GLY A 54 -20.30 2.18 4.72
N GLN A 55 -21.13 1.78 3.78
CA GLN A 55 -22.10 0.69 3.91
C GLN A 55 -21.41 -0.63 3.60
N GLY A 56 -22.03 -1.75 3.92
CA GLY A 56 -21.44 -3.08 3.73
C GLY A 56 -20.53 -3.49 4.89
N ARG A 57 -19.63 -4.45 4.64
CA ARG A 57 -18.79 -5.03 5.69
C ARG A 57 -17.33 -5.16 5.21
N ILE A 58 -16.41 -4.79 6.08
CA ILE A 58 -14.98 -4.98 5.86
C ILE A 58 -14.43 -5.80 7.04
N LEU A 59 -13.67 -6.84 6.73
CA LEU A 59 -13.05 -7.72 7.73
C LEU A 59 -11.55 -7.77 7.53
N VAL A 60 -10.81 -7.83 8.65
CA VAL A 60 -9.37 -8.10 8.70
C VAL A 60 -9.15 -9.25 9.67
N ASP A 61 -8.72 -10.40 9.18
CA ASP A 61 -8.63 -11.65 9.94
C ASP A 61 -9.92 -12.00 10.72
N GLY A 62 -11.06 -11.81 10.08
CA GLY A 62 -12.36 -12.04 10.70
C GLY A 62 -12.82 -10.93 11.64
N LEU A 63 -11.97 -9.97 12.00
CA LEU A 63 -12.36 -8.80 12.80
C LEU A 63 -13.05 -7.76 11.92
N PRO A 64 -14.28 -7.33 12.22
CA PRO A 64 -14.93 -6.27 11.46
C PRO A 64 -14.21 -4.93 11.68
N VAL A 65 -14.05 -4.15 10.61
CA VAL A 65 -13.53 -2.77 10.71
C VAL A 65 -14.62 -1.88 11.31
N GLY A 66 -14.51 -1.60 12.59
CA GLY A 66 -15.52 -0.84 13.36
C GLY A 66 -14.91 -0.16 14.58
N LYS A 67 -15.66 0.77 15.19
CA LYS A 67 -15.16 1.62 16.29
C LYS A 67 -14.44 0.84 17.38
N ASP A 68 -14.98 -0.29 17.79
CA ASP A 68 -14.47 -1.07 18.94
C ASP A 68 -13.27 -1.96 18.57
N THR A 69 -13.09 -2.28 17.30
CA THR A 69 -12.05 -3.17 16.77
C THR A 69 -10.92 -2.44 16.06
N LEU A 70 -11.07 -1.14 15.77
CA LEU A 70 -10.04 -0.34 15.08
C LEU A 70 -8.64 -0.44 15.67
N PRO A 71 -8.42 -0.42 17.01
CA PRO A 71 -7.07 -0.55 17.56
C PRO A 71 -6.43 -1.88 17.16
N GLN A 72 -7.17 -2.99 17.23
CA GLN A 72 -6.71 -4.32 16.86
C GLN A 72 -6.48 -4.47 15.35
N VAL A 73 -7.38 -3.91 14.52
CA VAL A 73 -7.24 -3.89 13.06
C VAL A 73 -5.99 -3.12 12.65
N ARG A 74 -5.76 -1.94 13.24
CA ARG A 74 -4.61 -1.08 12.95
C ARG A 74 -3.26 -1.64 13.42
N GLN A 75 -3.26 -2.54 14.40
CA GLN A 75 -2.06 -3.31 14.76
C GLN A 75 -1.66 -4.30 13.66
N LYS A 76 -2.65 -4.85 12.95
CA LYS A 76 -2.43 -5.86 11.91
C LYS A 76 -2.08 -5.26 10.54
N ILE A 77 -2.39 -3.99 10.32
CA ILE A 77 -2.24 -3.33 9.01
C ILE A 77 -1.27 -2.17 9.12
N GLY A 78 -0.18 -2.24 8.35
CA GLY A 78 0.68 -1.10 8.09
C GLY A 78 0.21 -0.31 6.87
N TYR A 79 0.39 1.01 6.86
CA TYR A 79 0.05 1.86 5.73
C TYR A 79 1.21 2.76 5.33
N VAL A 80 1.73 2.54 4.14
CA VAL A 80 2.76 3.37 3.51
C VAL A 80 2.05 4.43 2.67
N LEU A 81 2.18 5.68 3.07
CA LEU A 81 1.55 6.83 2.40
C LEU A 81 2.23 7.13 1.05
N GLN A 82 1.47 7.69 0.12
CA GLN A 82 1.99 8.19 -1.15
C GLN A 82 3.09 9.23 -0.96
N ASP A 83 2.92 10.14 -0.02
CA ASP A 83 3.91 11.16 0.33
C ASP A 83 4.63 10.78 1.63
N SER A 84 5.92 10.47 1.50
CA SER A 84 6.77 10.13 2.63
C SER A 84 7.03 11.31 3.58
N ASP A 85 6.92 12.57 3.11
CA ASP A 85 7.04 13.75 3.97
C ASP A 85 5.87 13.86 4.95
N ASN A 86 4.69 13.39 4.56
CA ASN A 86 3.53 13.32 5.43
C ASN A 86 3.56 12.13 6.40
N GLN A 87 4.39 11.12 6.12
CA GLN A 87 4.54 9.94 6.99
C GLN A 87 5.65 10.11 8.01
N MET A 88 6.79 10.70 7.60
CA MET A 88 7.98 10.90 8.42
C MET A 88 7.91 12.27 9.11
N PHE A 89 7.34 12.32 10.30
CA PHE A 89 7.02 13.59 11.01
C PHE A 89 7.87 13.85 12.24
N MET A 90 8.67 12.87 12.68
CA MET A 90 9.61 13.03 13.80
C MET A 90 10.94 13.66 13.34
N PRO A 91 11.77 14.17 14.23
CA PRO A 91 13.06 14.76 13.87
C PRO A 91 14.03 13.81 13.16
N THR A 92 14.04 12.54 13.53
CA THR A 92 14.96 11.51 13.00
C THR A 92 14.23 10.24 12.57
N VAL A 93 14.87 9.45 11.71
CA VAL A 93 14.36 8.13 11.27
C VAL A 93 14.09 7.21 12.46
N TYR A 94 15.03 7.18 13.43
CA TYR A 94 14.87 6.37 14.64
C TYR A 94 13.61 6.74 15.43
N GLU A 95 13.37 8.03 15.64
CA GLU A 95 12.20 8.50 16.39
C GLU A 95 10.88 8.16 15.68
N ASP A 96 10.82 8.23 14.36
CA ASP A 96 9.67 7.75 13.61
C ASP A 96 9.49 6.22 13.75
N MET A 97 10.57 5.46 13.68
CA MET A 97 10.50 4.00 13.78
C MET A 97 10.04 3.49 15.14
N ILE A 98 10.42 4.17 16.22
CA ILE A 98 10.02 3.78 17.60
C ILE A 98 8.61 4.24 17.95
N PHE A 99 8.06 5.24 17.25
CA PHE A 99 6.79 5.88 17.59
C PHE A 99 5.63 4.86 17.66
N GLY A 100 5.46 4.06 16.64
CA GLY A 100 4.42 3.05 16.59
C GLY A 100 4.56 1.96 17.68
N PRO A 101 5.69 1.23 17.72
CA PRO A 101 5.93 0.19 18.73
C PRO A 101 5.75 0.68 20.17
N ARG A 102 6.25 1.88 20.48
CA ARG A 102 6.10 2.50 21.81
C ARG A 102 4.65 2.81 22.16
N ASN A 103 3.86 3.31 21.21
CA ASN A 103 2.44 3.56 21.38
C ASN A 103 1.63 2.29 21.65
N TYR A 104 2.11 1.14 21.18
CA TYR A 104 1.53 -0.17 21.48
C TYR A 104 2.12 -0.84 22.74
N GLY A 105 2.90 -0.09 23.52
CA GLY A 105 3.37 -0.51 24.85
C GLY A 105 4.60 -1.42 24.83
N LEU A 106 5.34 -1.53 23.72
CA LEU A 106 6.61 -2.27 23.71
C LEU A 106 7.63 -1.56 24.60
N SER A 107 8.48 -2.37 25.26
CA SER A 107 9.62 -1.82 26.02
C SER A 107 10.62 -1.11 25.10
N GLN A 108 11.47 -0.27 25.67
CA GLN A 108 12.54 0.38 24.91
C GLN A 108 13.47 -0.64 24.27
N GLU A 109 13.90 -1.63 25.05
CA GLU A 109 14.80 -2.69 24.60
C GLU A 109 14.24 -3.50 23.42
N GLU A 110 12.98 -3.93 23.50
CA GLU A 110 12.30 -4.66 22.42
C GLU A 110 12.14 -3.78 21.17
N THR A 111 11.81 -2.51 21.36
CA THR A 111 11.66 -1.54 20.27
C THR A 111 13.00 -1.33 19.55
N ASP A 112 14.08 -1.11 20.31
CA ASP A 112 15.43 -0.93 19.74
C ASP A 112 15.88 -2.17 18.96
N ARG A 113 15.65 -3.34 19.52
CA ARG A 113 15.96 -4.61 18.86
C ARG A 113 15.24 -4.75 17.50
N ARG A 114 13.95 -4.40 17.42
CA ARG A 114 13.16 -4.43 16.17
C ARG A 114 13.69 -3.42 15.16
N VAL A 115 13.92 -2.19 15.61
CA VAL A 115 14.44 -1.11 14.75
C VAL A 115 15.78 -1.52 14.14
N ASP A 116 16.72 -2.01 14.95
CA ASP A 116 18.04 -2.40 14.48
C ASP A 116 17.97 -3.59 13.50
N ALA A 117 17.12 -4.58 13.78
CA ALA A 117 16.93 -5.72 12.89
C ALA A 117 16.37 -5.31 11.53
N ILE A 118 15.43 -4.35 11.49
CA ILE A 118 14.83 -3.87 10.24
C ILE A 118 15.80 -3.00 9.47
N LEU A 119 16.48 -2.07 10.11
CA LEU A 119 17.49 -1.23 9.46
C LEU A 119 18.60 -2.07 8.85
N ASN A 120 19.09 -3.08 9.58
CA ASN A 120 20.09 -4.02 9.07
C ASN A 120 19.57 -4.80 7.85
N ARG A 121 18.36 -5.40 7.96
CA ARG A 121 17.74 -6.15 6.85
C ARG A 121 17.55 -5.32 5.59
N MET A 122 17.31 -4.01 5.74
CA MET A 122 17.06 -3.08 4.63
C MET A 122 18.31 -2.31 4.19
N GLY A 123 19.46 -2.45 4.88
CA GLY A 123 20.69 -1.72 4.58
C GLY A 123 20.57 -0.22 4.88
N LEU A 124 19.83 0.15 5.91
CA LEU A 124 19.52 1.53 6.26
C LEU A 124 20.15 1.99 7.59
N GLU A 125 21.13 1.25 8.15
CA GLU A 125 21.73 1.52 9.46
C GLU A 125 22.31 2.92 9.54
N ALA A 126 22.91 3.41 8.44
CA ALA A 126 23.48 4.75 8.35
C ALA A 126 22.45 5.87 8.48
N LEU A 127 21.15 5.56 8.28
CA LEU A 127 20.06 6.52 8.38
C LEU A 127 19.48 6.63 9.80
N LYS A 128 19.76 5.68 10.71
CA LYS A 128 19.11 5.57 12.03
C LYS A 128 18.96 6.91 12.74
N HIS A 129 20.05 7.67 12.84
CA HIS A 129 20.07 8.95 13.56
C HIS A 129 20.10 10.17 12.62
N ARG A 130 19.85 9.96 11.33
CA ARG A 130 19.76 11.07 10.38
C ARG A 130 18.44 11.81 10.55
N SER A 131 18.53 13.13 10.41
CA SER A 131 17.32 13.97 10.35
C SER A 131 16.52 13.68 9.06
N ASN A 132 15.20 13.55 9.21
CA ASN A 132 14.28 13.31 8.09
C ASN A 132 14.35 14.40 7.00
N HIS A 133 14.80 15.61 7.34
CA HIS A 133 14.98 16.70 6.38
C HIS A 133 16.34 16.66 5.64
N LYS A 134 17.24 15.71 6.02
CA LYS A 134 18.60 15.61 5.48
C LYS A 134 18.87 14.27 4.77
N ILE A 135 17.82 13.55 4.43
CA ILE A 135 17.89 12.33 3.62
C ILE A 135 17.21 12.54 2.27
N SER A 136 17.66 11.82 1.25
CA SER A 136 17.08 11.89 -0.11
C SER A 136 15.65 11.34 -0.14
N GLY A 137 14.88 11.68 -1.18
CA GLY A 137 13.52 11.16 -1.35
C GLY A 137 13.46 9.63 -1.40
N GLY A 138 14.44 8.97 -2.03
CA GLY A 138 14.54 7.51 -2.05
C GLY A 138 14.84 6.92 -0.68
N GLU A 139 15.80 7.50 0.07
CA GLU A 139 16.09 7.10 1.44
C GLU A 139 14.87 7.31 2.35
N LYS A 140 14.15 8.42 2.18
CA LYS A 140 12.93 8.70 2.94
C LYS A 140 11.82 7.69 2.64
N ARG A 141 11.64 7.29 1.37
CA ARG A 141 10.70 6.23 0.99
C ARG A 141 11.04 4.91 1.68
N MET A 142 12.32 4.53 1.65
CA MET A 142 12.78 3.31 2.30
C MET A 142 12.64 3.38 3.82
N ALA A 143 12.95 4.52 4.43
CA ALA A 143 12.74 4.76 5.86
C ALA A 143 11.25 4.70 6.25
N ALA A 144 10.36 5.27 5.42
CA ALA A 144 8.90 5.17 5.62
C ALA A 144 8.39 3.72 5.60
N ILE A 145 8.91 2.89 4.70
CA ILE A 145 8.61 1.44 4.69
C ILE A 145 9.16 0.78 5.96
N ALA A 146 10.40 1.10 6.36
CA ALA A 146 11.02 0.55 7.57
C ALA A 146 10.23 0.90 8.84
N THR A 147 9.70 2.12 8.94
CA THR A 147 8.83 2.57 10.05
C THR A 147 7.59 1.69 10.19
N ILE A 148 6.95 1.34 9.08
CA ILE A 148 5.79 0.45 9.10
C ILE A 148 6.18 -0.98 9.50
N LEU A 149 7.33 -1.47 9.01
CA LEU A 149 7.81 -2.82 9.34
C LEU A 149 8.17 -2.97 10.82
N ALA A 150 8.56 -1.89 11.52
CA ALA A 150 8.84 -1.90 12.95
C ALA A 150 7.61 -2.27 13.81
N MET A 151 6.42 -2.11 13.25
CA MET A 151 5.16 -2.53 13.86
C MET A 151 4.87 -4.03 13.68
N GLU A 152 5.64 -4.75 12.84
CA GLU A 152 5.42 -6.15 12.47
C GLU A 152 3.98 -6.43 11.97
N PRO A 153 3.47 -5.66 11.00
CA PRO A 153 2.10 -5.84 10.51
C PRO A 153 1.94 -7.18 9.77
N GLU A 154 0.74 -7.74 9.79
CA GLU A 154 0.39 -8.92 9.01
C GLU A 154 0.06 -8.57 7.54
N ALA A 155 -0.43 -7.36 7.30
CA ALA A 155 -0.68 -6.82 5.97
C ALA A 155 -0.12 -5.40 5.82
N ILE A 156 0.30 -5.05 4.60
CA ILE A 156 0.81 -3.73 4.26
C ILE A 156 0.00 -3.15 3.11
N LEU A 157 -0.59 -1.99 3.35
CA LEU A 157 -1.18 -1.17 2.30
C LEU A 157 -0.12 -0.19 1.80
N MET A 158 0.01 -0.05 0.49
CA MET A 158 0.94 0.89 -0.12
C MET A 158 0.20 1.75 -1.14
N ASP A 159 0.21 3.06 -0.92
CA ASP A 159 -0.39 4.02 -1.86
C ASP A 159 0.73 4.66 -2.67
N GLU A 160 0.78 4.36 -3.97
CA GLU A 160 1.75 4.87 -4.95
C GLU A 160 3.23 4.78 -4.47
N PRO A 161 3.73 3.59 -4.09
CA PRO A 161 5.04 3.48 -3.43
C PRO A 161 6.24 3.83 -4.31
N SER A 162 6.10 3.85 -5.65
CA SER A 162 7.17 4.19 -6.61
C SER A 162 7.12 5.63 -7.10
N THR A 163 6.09 6.39 -6.74
CA THR A 163 5.89 7.77 -7.26
C THR A 163 7.03 8.69 -6.85
N ALA A 164 7.47 9.54 -7.80
CA ALA A 164 8.54 10.54 -7.64
C ALA A 164 9.92 9.97 -7.32
N LEU A 165 10.16 8.68 -7.57
CA LEU A 165 11.47 8.05 -7.41
C LEU A 165 12.23 8.02 -8.74
N ASP A 166 13.54 8.21 -8.66
CA ASP A 166 14.44 7.91 -9.78
C ASP A 166 14.47 6.38 -10.08
N PRO A 167 14.97 5.95 -11.25
CA PRO A 167 14.95 4.54 -11.63
C PRO A 167 15.68 3.59 -10.67
N VAL A 168 16.73 4.05 -9.98
CA VAL A 168 17.51 3.23 -9.05
C VAL A 168 16.71 3.01 -7.76
N ASN A 169 16.18 4.08 -7.21
CA ASN A 169 15.34 4.04 -6.00
C ASN A 169 14.04 3.28 -6.25
N ARG A 170 13.38 3.48 -7.41
CA ARG A 170 12.22 2.69 -7.83
C ARG A 170 12.52 1.19 -7.81
N ARG A 171 13.63 0.77 -8.43
CA ARG A 171 14.05 -0.64 -8.43
C ARG A 171 14.32 -1.18 -7.02
N THR A 172 14.90 -0.37 -6.15
CA THR A 172 15.15 -0.73 -4.75
C THR A 172 13.84 -0.97 -4.01
N VAL A 173 12.85 -0.09 -4.18
CA VAL A 173 11.51 -0.26 -3.59
C VAL A 173 10.84 -1.55 -4.10
N ILE A 174 10.86 -1.82 -5.42
CA ILE A 174 10.30 -3.05 -6.01
C ILE A 174 10.95 -4.30 -5.38
N ARG A 175 12.28 -4.34 -5.29
CA ARG A 175 12.99 -5.45 -4.66
C ARG A 175 12.63 -5.64 -3.20
N THR A 176 12.50 -4.53 -2.47
CA THR A 176 12.07 -4.55 -1.07
C THR A 176 10.66 -5.11 -0.95
N ILE A 177 9.71 -4.63 -1.73
CA ILE A 177 8.33 -5.12 -1.73
C ILE A 177 8.28 -6.64 -1.99
N ASN A 178 9.04 -7.13 -2.97
CA ASN A 178 9.09 -8.55 -3.33
C ASN A 178 9.72 -9.43 -2.23
N ALA A 179 10.61 -8.86 -1.42
CA ALA A 179 11.24 -9.58 -0.29
C ALA A 179 10.37 -9.61 0.97
N LEU A 180 9.26 -8.87 1.02
CA LEU A 180 8.38 -8.81 2.18
C LEU A 180 7.39 -10.00 2.17
N PRO A 181 7.29 -10.79 3.25
CA PRO A 181 6.41 -11.95 3.34
C PRO A 181 4.95 -11.59 3.66
N GLN A 182 4.68 -10.35 4.07
CA GLN A 182 3.35 -9.88 4.47
C GLN A 182 2.35 -9.93 3.31
N THR A 183 1.07 -9.98 3.63
CA THR A 183 -0.01 -9.68 2.68
C THR A 183 0.12 -8.24 2.22
N LYS A 184 -0.02 -7.97 0.91
CA LYS A 184 0.15 -6.61 0.37
C LYS A 184 -1.02 -6.22 -0.52
N LEU A 185 -1.52 -5.00 -0.31
CA LEU A 185 -2.42 -4.31 -1.25
C LEU A 185 -1.71 -3.05 -1.73
N ILE A 186 -1.39 -2.99 -3.02
CA ILE A 186 -0.60 -1.93 -3.62
C ILE A 186 -1.47 -1.16 -4.60
N ALA A 187 -1.85 0.08 -4.27
CA ALA A 187 -2.47 0.97 -5.22
C ALA A 187 -1.39 1.69 -6.03
N SER A 188 -1.46 1.61 -7.35
CA SER A 188 -0.53 2.34 -8.22
C SER A 188 -1.08 2.55 -9.62
N HIS A 189 -0.58 3.61 -10.26
CA HIS A 189 -0.70 3.85 -11.69
C HIS A 189 0.56 3.39 -12.46
N ASP A 190 1.63 3.01 -11.77
CA ASP A 190 2.84 2.38 -12.33
C ASP A 190 2.57 0.90 -12.61
N LEU A 191 2.02 0.61 -13.79
CA LEU A 191 1.62 -0.74 -14.16
C LEU A 191 2.80 -1.69 -14.36
N ASP A 192 3.99 -1.15 -14.72
CA ASP A 192 5.22 -1.95 -14.78
C ASP A 192 5.63 -2.43 -13.38
N MET A 193 5.49 -1.57 -12.35
CA MET A 193 5.73 -1.98 -10.96
C MET A 193 4.70 -3.01 -10.50
N ILE A 194 3.42 -2.84 -10.84
CA ILE A 194 2.36 -3.80 -10.50
C ILE A 194 2.68 -5.15 -11.14
N LEU A 195 3.08 -5.19 -12.42
CA LEU A 195 3.46 -6.42 -13.11
C LEU A 195 4.68 -7.10 -12.46
N ASP A 196 5.64 -6.30 -11.97
CA ASP A 196 6.85 -6.80 -11.31
C ASP A 196 6.62 -7.30 -9.87
N THR A 197 5.51 -6.90 -9.22
CA THR A 197 5.31 -7.13 -7.78
C THR A 197 4.07 -7.94 -7.43
N CYS A 198 3.02 -7.88 -8.23
CA CYS A 198 1.71 -8.43 -7.89
C CYS A 198 1.41 -9.69 -8.72
N SER A 199 0.87 -10.71 -8.07
CA SER A 199 0.36 -11.91 -8.76
C SER A 199 -1.09 -11.77 -9.21
N ARG A 200 -1.82 -10.84 -8.61
CA ARG A 200 -3.25 -10.59 -8.87
C ARG A 200 -3.52 -9.10 -8.91
N VAL A 201 -4.49 -8.70 -9.72
CA VAL A 201 -4.90 -7.31 -9.89
C VAL A 201 -6.41 -7.18 -9.70
N LEU A 202 -6.78 -6.13 -8.97
CA LEU A 202 -8.13 -5.59 -8.88
C LEU A 202 -8.19 -4.32 -9.73
N LEU A 203 -8.94 -4.35 -10.84
CA LEU A 203 -9.16 -3.19 -11.71
C LEU A 203 -10.43 -2.47 -11.28
N LEU A 204 -10.26 -1.22 -10.85
CA LEU A 204 -11.35 -0.32 -10.49
C LEU A 204 -11.67 0.66 -11.61
N SER A 205 -12.96 0.82 -11.89
CA SER A 205 -13.46 1.86 -12.77
C SER A 205 -14.76 2.43 -12.21
N HIS A 206 -14.84 3.75 -12.12
CA HIS A 206 -16.03 4.47 -11.61
C HIS A 206 -16.55 3.90 -10.27
N GLY A 207 -15.65 3.58 -9.34
CA GLY A 207 -16.00 3.06 -8.02
C GLY A 207 -16.42 1.59 -7.97
N ARG A 208 -16.38 0.87 -9.08
CA ARG A 208 -16.75 -0.56 -9.19
C ARG A 208 -15.54 -1.41 -9.53
N LEU A 209 -15.58 -2.66 -9.10
CA LEU A 209 -14.62 -3.68 -9.51
C LEU A 209 -15.00 -4.20 -10.90
N VAL A 210 -14.14 -3.93 -11.90
CA VAL A 210 -14.37 -4.33 -13.30
C VAL A 210 -13.69 -5.66 -13.61
N ALA A 211 -12.51 -5.89 -13.05
CA ALA A 211 -11.80 -7.15 -13.19
C ALA A 211 -11.05 -7.49 -11.88
N ASP A 212 -10.96 -8.79 -11.63
CA ASP A 212 -10.28 -9.40 -10.51
C ASP A 212 -9.64 -10.71 -10.99
N GLY A 213 -8.32 -10.78 -11.04
CA GLY A 213 -7.65 -11.96 -11.59
C GLY A 213 -6.13 -11.82 -11.69
N ASP A 214 -5.53 -12.75 -12.42
CA ASP A 214 -4.09 -12.83 -12.67
C ASP A 214 -3.54 -11.50 -13.22
N ALA A 215 -2.44 -11.03 -12.65
CA ALA A 215 -1.87 -9.73 -12.99
C ALA A 215 -1.37 -9.70 -14.45
N ASP A 216 -0.69 -10.74 -14.92
CA ASP A 216 -0.17 -10.80 -16.29
C ASP A 216 -1.32 -10.82 -17.31
N ALA A 217 -2.38 -11.58 -17.02
CA ALA A 217 -3.56 -11.67 -17.89
C ALA A 217 -4.27 -10.31 -18.02
N ILE A 218 -4.55 -9.63 -16.88
CA ILE A 218 -5.26 -8.34 -16.89
C ILE A 218 -4.40 -7.24 -17.50
N LEU A 219 -3.11 -7.18 -17.18
CA LEU A 219 -2.22 -6.11 -17.65
C LEU A 219 -1.80 -6.26 -19.11
N ARG A 220 -2.03 -7.42 -19.75
CA ARG A 220 -1.87 -7.64 -21.21
C ARG A 220 -3.15 -7.42 -22.00
N ASP A 221 -4.29 -7.33 -21.36
CA ASP A 221 -5.55 -7.08 -22.01
C ASP A 221 -5.71 -5.59 -22.36
N LYS A 222 -5.22 -5.24 -23.54
CA LYS A 222 -5.23 -3.85 -24.05
C LYS A 222 -6.65 -3.28 -24.10
N ASP A 223 -7.62 -4.07 -24.61
CA ASP A 223 -8.98 -3.60 -24.81
C ASP A 223 -9.66 -3.32 -23.46
N LEU A 224 -9.43 -4.19 -22.48
CA LEU A 224 -9.90 -3.99 -21.11
C LEU A 224 -9.32 -2.73 -20.47
N LEU A 225 -8.00 -2.51 -20.60
CA LEU A 225 -7.34 -1.34 -20.02
C LEU A 225 -7.81 -0.05 -20.68
N GLU A 226 -7.84 0.03 -22.02
CA GLU A 226 -8.27 1.22 -22.78
C GLU A 226 -9.76 1.56 -22.51
N ALA A 227 -10.65 0.56 -22.42
CA ALA A 227 -12.04 0.75 -22.03
C ALA A 227 -12.19 1.39 -20.63
N ASN A 228 -11.18 1.22 -19.74
CA ASN A 228 -11.16 1.77 -18.40
C ASN A 228 -10.19 2.96 -18.24
N ARG A 229 -9.84 3.64 -19.34
CA ARG A 229 -8.97 4.82 -19.37
C ARG A 229 -7.56 4.58 -18.84
N MET A 230 -7.04 3.40 -19.10
CA MET A 230 -5.68 3.00 -18.78
C MET A 230 -4.96 2.57 -20.07
N GLU A 231 -3.64 2.57 -20.03
CA GLU A 231 -2.79 2.09 -21.13
C GLU A 231 -2.10 0.80 -20.68
N LEU A 232 -1.54 0.05 -21.65
CA LEU A 232 -0.65 -1.07 -21.35
C LEU A 232 0.55 -0.61 -20.51
N PRO A 233 1.12 -1.48 -19.64
CA PRO A 233 2.44 -1.27 -19.05
C PRO A 233 3.46 -0.86 -20.12
N LEU A 234 4.36 0.07 -19.81
CA LEU A 234 5.35 0.58 -20.78
C LEU A 234 6.22 -0.54 -21.37
N CYS A 235 6.57 -1.54 -20.57
CA CYS A 235 7.34 -2.71 -21.02
C CYS A 235 6.60 -3.58 -22.06
N LEU A 236 5.26 -3.48 -22.11
CA LEU A 236 4.41 -4.23 -23.04
C LEU A 236 3.99 -3.39 -24.26
N GLN A 237 4.20 -2.08 -24.23
CA GLN A 237 3.99 -1.22 -25.40
C GLN A 237 5.09 -1.50 -26.42
N GLY A 238 4.74 -2.11 -27.55
CA GLY A 238 5.68 -2.33 -28.66
C GLY A 238 6.35 -1.00 -29.03
N ARG A 239 7.67 -1.01 -29.21
CA ARG A 239 8.36 0.14 -29.84
C ARG A 239 7.80 0.24 -31.25
N ASN A 240 6.91 1.19 -31.50
CA ASN A 240 6.60 1.59 -32.86
C ASN A 240 7.93 2.05 -33.47
N PRO A 241 8.45 1.40 -34.53
CA PRO A 241 9.58 1.94 -35.26
C PRO A 241 9.11 3.30 -35.84
N LYS A 242 9.85 4.35 -35.52
CA LYS A 242 9.70 5.67 -36.17
C LYS A 242 10.02 5.55 -37.63
#